data_291d43fbacbc8b26ca2ce4d1d4a6fcb9
#
_entry.id   291d43fbacbc8b26ca2ce4d1d4a6fcb9
#
_cell.length_a   1.000
_cell.length_b   1.000
_cell.length_c   1.000
_cell.angle_alpha   90.00
_cell.angle_beta   90.00
_cell.angle_gamma   90.00
#
_symmetry.space_group_name_H-M   'P 1'
#
loop_
_entity.id
_entity.type
_entity.pdbx_description
1 polymer ?
#
loop_
_entity_poly.entity_id
_entity_poly.type
_entity_poly.pdbx_seq_one_letter_code
_entity_poly.pdbx_strand_id
1 'polypeptide(L)'
;MPISFLTLEPGTPVVDRFGRPAGDVRRVLLHEDGGFDGIIVRTPAGKRFVDAPEVRRISQGAVTLGITVDELEHPAVDRRGRYGVPAARHDRTEVTEADRDAVIDALKQAYVRDDLTTEELGERVSIAHLAETLDRLDAILSDLARD
;
A
#
# COMPACT_ATOMS: atom_id res chain seq x y z
N MET A 1 -3.44 13.54 -11.75
CA MET A 1 -4.67 12.76 -11.99
C MET A 1 -4.38 11.27 -11.91
N PRO A 2 -5.26 10.52 -11.27
CA PRO A 2 -5.10 9.07 -11.31
C PRO A 2 -5.27 8.55 -12.73
N ILE A 3 -4.48 7.57 -13.11
CA ILE A 3 -4.61 6.93 -14.42
C ILE A 3 -5.42 5.65 -14.28
N SER A 4 -6.10 5.32 -15.36
CA SER A 4 -6.91 4.11 -15.44
C SER A 4 -6.03 2.87 -15.35
N PHE A 5 -6.58 1.78 -14.78
CA PHE A 5 -5.91 0.48 -14.81
C PHE A 5 -5.61 0.03 -16.25
N LEU A 6 -6.32 0.54 -17.23
CA LEU A 6 -6.11 0.21 -18.65
C LEU A 6 -4.78 0.75 -19.19
N THR A 7 -4.21 1.75 -18.53
CA THR A 7 -2.92 2.33 -18.92
C THR A 7 -1.77 1.87 -18.01
N LEU A 8 -2.07 0.99 -17.06
CA LEU A 8 -1.08 0.48 -16.12
C LEU A 8 -0.17 -0.52 -16.83
N GLU A 9 1.13 -0.28 -16.76
CA GLU A 9 2.12 -1.11 -17.44
C GLU A 9 2.84 -2.05 -16.47
N PRO A 10 3.26 -3.23 -16.94
CA PRO A 10 4.15 -4.09 -16.16
C PRO A 10 5.41 -3.35 -15.76
N GLY A 11 5.89 -3.61 -14.56
CA GLY A 11 7.06 -2.93 -14.02
C GLY A 11 6.74 -1.67 -13.24
N THR A 12 5.48 -1.21 -13.24
CA THR A 12 5.08 -0.04 -12.45
C THR A 12 5.33 -0.32 -10.97
N PRO A 13 6.03 0.59 -10.25
CA PRO A 13 6.27 0.38 -8.82
C PRO A 13 4.98 0.30 -8.02
N VAL A 14 4.99 -0.57 -7.01
CA VAL A 14 3.87 -0.73 -6.08
C VAL A 14 4.34 -0.34 -4.69
N VAL A 15 3.58 0.49 -4.01
CA VAL A 15 3.83 0.85 -2.61
C VAL A 15 2.66 0.40 -1.75
N ASP A 16 2.93 0.15 -0.48
CA ASP A 16 1.89 -0.27 0.46
C ASP A 16 1.11 0.93 0.99
N ARG A 17 0.16 0.68 1.89
CA ARG A 17 -0.70 1.73 2.44
C ARG A 17 0.07 2.83 3.18
N PHE A 18 1.30 2.57 3.59
CA PHE A 18 2.15 3.55 4.28
C PHE A 18 3.25 4.10 3.37
N GLY A 19 3.19 3.82 2.07
CA GLY A 19 4.16 4.35 1.11
C GLY A 19 5.45 3.56 1.01
N ARG A 20 5.55 2.40 1.66
CA ARG A 20 6.76 1.57 1.57
C ARG A 20 6.80 0.82 0.24
N PRO A 21 7.97 0.68 -0.38
CA PRO A 21 8.08 -0.13 -1.59
C PRO A 21 7.64 -1.57 -1.32
N ALA A 22 6.75 -2.08 -2.17
CA ALA A 22 6.19 -3.42 -2.02
C ALA A 22 6.58 -4.36 -3.16
N GLY A 23 6.88 -3.81 -4.32
CA GLY A 23 7.24 -4.60 -5.49
C GLY A 23 6.91 -3.86 -6.76
N ASP A 24 6.60 -4.63 -7.80
CA ASP A 24 6.20 -4.06 -9.09
C ASP A 24 5.06 -4.85 -9.70
N VAL A 25 4.28 -4.19 -10.56
CA VAL A 25 3.16 -4.81 -11.25
C VAL A 25 3.72 -5.78 -12.30
N ARG A 26 3.25 -7.04 -12.25
CA ARG A 26 3.57 -8.03 -13.26
C ARG A 26 2.46 -8.14 -14.30
N ARG A 27 1.21 -7.98 -13.85
CA ARG A 27 0.07 -8.22 -14.71
C ARG A 27 -1.16 -7.51 -14.15
N VAL A 28 -1.96 -6.96 -15.04
CA VAL A 28 -3.28 -6.41 -14.71
C VAL A 28 -4.32 -7.46 -15.10
N LEU A 29 -5.27 -7.73 -14.23
CA LEU A 29 -6.27 -8.76 -14.44
C LEU A 29 -7.65 -8.12 -14.63
N LEU A 30 -8.39 -8.65 -15.59
CA LEU A 30 -9.71 -8.13 -15.92
C LEU A 30 -10.76 -9.23 -15.77
N HIS A 31 -11.97 -8.84 -15.42
CA HIS A 31 -13.14 -9.71 -15.47
C HIS A 31 -13.53 -9.95 -16.92
N GLU A 32 -14.38 -10.94 -17.16
CA GLU A 32 -14.89 -11.24 -18.50
C GLU A 32 -15.60 -10.04 -19.13
N ASP A 33 -16.23 -9.21 -18.30
CA ASP A 33 -16.93 -8.01 -18.77
C ASP A 33 -16.00 -6.80 -19.00
N GLY A 34 -14.70 -6.98 -18.80
CA GLY A 34 -13.71 -5.93 -18.97
C GLY A 34 -13.45 -5.10 -17.72
N GLY A 35 -14.13 -5.37 -16.61
CA GLY A 35 -13.92 -4.67 -15.35
C GLY A 35 -12.60 -5.07 -14.68
N PHE A 36 -12.07 -4.20 -13.86
CA PHE A 36 -10.80 -4.42 -13.15
C PHE A 36 -10.98 -5.49 -12.06
N ASP A 37 -10.21 -6.56 -12.15
CA ASP A 37 -10.24 -7.68 -11.19
C ASP A 37 -9.15 -7.60 -10.14
N GLY A 38 -8.02 -7.00 -10.46
CA GLY A 38 -6.89 -6.89 -9.56
C GLY A 38 -5.58 -6.88 -10.32
N ILE A 39 -4.49 -7.07 -9.58
CA ILE A 39 -3.15 -7.11 -10.15
C ILE A 39 -2.35 -8.26 -9.56
N ILE A 40 -1.35 -8.70 -10.31
CA ILE A 40 -0.32 -9.58 -9.77
C ILE A 40 0.91 -8.72 -9.54
N VAL A 41 1.39 -8.74 -8.30
CA VAL A 41 2.56 -7.97 -7.86
C VAL A 41 3.72 -8.93 -7.65
N ARG A 42 4.89 -8.58 -8.18
CA ARG A 42 6.11 -9.31 -7.87
C ARG A 42 6.74 -8.68 -6.65
N THR A 43 6.93 -9.49 -5.60
CA THR A 43 7.56 -9.08 -4.36
C THR A 43 8.85 -9.88 -4.15
N PRO A 44 9.73 -9.48 -3.20
CA PRO A 44 10.89 -10.30 -2.85
C PRO A 44 10.52 -11.71 -2.39
N ALA A 45 9.32 -11.90 -1.85
CA ALA A 45 8.84 -13.21 -1.39
C ALA A 45 8.14 -14.02 -2.49
N GLY A 46 7.98 -13.44 -3.69
CA GLY A 46 7.32 -14.08 -4.82
C GLY A 46 6.14 -13.28 -5.33
N LYS A 47 5.38 -13.89 -6.24
CA LYS A 47 4.20 -13.24 -6.81
C LYS A 47 3.04 -13.28 -5.84
N ARG A 48 2.24 -12.21 -5.84
CA ARG A 48 1.04 -12.09 -5.00
C ARG A 48 -0.10 -11.54 -5.82
N PHE A 49 -1.30 -12.09 -5.59
CA PHE A 49 -2.53 -11.56 -6.19
C PHE A 49 -3.11 -10.51 -5.24
N VAL A 50 -3.44 -9.34 -5.78
CA VAL A 50 -4.09 -8.28 -5.01
C VAL A 50 -5.42 -7.97 -5.68
N ASP A 51 -6.51 -8.19 -4.94
CA ASP A 51 -7.87 -7.90 -5.42
C ASP A 51 -8.06 -6.41 -5.69
N ALA A 52 -8.92 -6.10 -6.64
CA ALA A 52 -9.24 -4.71 -6.99
C ALA A 52 -9.57 -3.83 -5.77
N PRO A 53 -10.39 -4.28 -4.80
CA PRO A 53 -10.68 -3.46 -3.62
C PRO A 53 -9.46 -3.10 -2.78
N GLU A 54 -8.38 -3.88 -2.88
CA GLU A 54 -7.15 -3.63 -2.13
C GLU A 54 -6.19 -2.70 -2.87
N VAL A 55 -6.51 -2.33 -4.11
CA VAL A 55 -5.75 -1.34 -4.87
C VAL A 55 -6.40 0.01 -4.58
N ARG A 56 -5.75 0.81 -3.73
CA ARG A 56 -6.31 2.06 -3.26
C ARG A 56 -6.28 3.15 -4.32
N ARG A 57 -5.16 3.25 -5.04
CA ARG A 57 -4.99 4.31 -6.03
C ARG A 57 -4.00 3.88 -7.09
N ILE A 58 -4.30 4.23 -8.33
CA ILE A 58 -3.38 4.11 -9.46
C ILE A 58 -3.07 5.54 -9.89
N SER A 59 -1.81 5.94 -9.77
CA SER A 59 -1.38 7.27 -10.21
C SER A 59 -0.23 7.10 -11.20
N GLN A 60 0.17 8.20 -11.80
CA GLN A 60 1.28 8.19 -12.75
C GLN A 60 2.56 7.79 -12.03
N GLY A 61 3.10 6.65 -12.38
CA GLY A 61 4.37 6.17 -11.85
C GLY A 61 4.28 5.23 -10.66
N ALA A 62 3.09 5.02 -10.08
CA ALA A 62 2.99 4.12 -8.93
C ALA A 62 1.57 3.61 -8.68
N VAL A 63 1.48 2.45 -8.05
CA VAL A 63 0.23 1.89 -7.54
C VAL A 63 0.32 1.87 -6.02
N THR A 64 -0.72 2.40 -5.36
CA THR A 64 -0.79 2.40 -3.89
C THR A 64 -1.81 1.37 -3.44
N LEU A 65 -1.38 0.48 -2.56
CA LEU A 65 -2.25 -0.56 -2.01
C LEU A 65 -2.93 -0.10 -0.72
N GLY A 66 -4.05 -0.72 -0.40
CA GLY A 66 -4.75 -0.52 0.88
C GLY A 66 -4.29 -1.48 1.97
N ILE A 67 -3.22 -2.22 1.74
CA ILE A 67 -2.67 -3.21 2.68
C ILE A 67 -1.20 -2.90 2.94
N THR A 68 -0.63 -3.56 3.96
CA THR A 68 0.79 -3.38 4.30
C THR A 68 1.67 -4.36 3.52
N VAL A 69 2.96 -4.05 3.45
CA VAL A 69 3.95 -4.96 2.86
C VAL A 69 3.89 -6.32 3.56
N ASP A 70 3.72 -6.32 4.88
CA ASP A 70 3.64 -7.56 5.65
C ASP A 70 2.47 -8.43 5.19
N GLU A 71 1.29 -7.82 5.01
CA GLU A 71 0.12 -8.55 4.52
C GLU A 71 0.32 -9.08 3.10
N LEU A 72 1.05 -8.33 2.30
CA LEU A 72 1.33 -8.71 0.92
C LEU A 72 2.32 -9.88 0.86
N GLU A 73 3.41 -9.81 1.63
CA GLU A 73 4.48 -10.81 1.58
C GLU A 73 4.15 -12.10 2.32
N HIS A 74 3.25 -12.04 3.30
CA HIS A 74 2.90 -13.18 4.14
C HIS A 74 1.40 -13.49 4.07
N PRO A 75 0.91 -13.95 2.92
CA PRO A 75 -0.52 -14.25 2.78
C PRO A 75 -0.94 -15.41 3.69
N ALA A 76 -2.23 -15.51 3.95
CA ALA A 76 -2.78 -16.65 4.69
C ALA A 76 -2.44 -17.95 3.96
N VAL A 77 -2.11 -18.98 4.72
CA VAL A 77 -1.55 -20.24 4.19
C VAL A 77 -2.38 -20.85 3.07
N ASP A 78 -3.69 -20.91 3.24
CA ASP A 78 -4.57 -21.57 2.27
C ASP A 78 -5.23 -20.61 1.28
N ARG A 79 -4.83 -19.36 1.31
CA ARG A 79 -5.48 -18.36 0.48
C ARG A 79 -4.78 -18.22 -0.86
N ARG A 80 -5.51 -18.56 -1.92
CA ARG A 80 -5.02 -18.37 -3.28
C ARG A 80 -5.98 -17.51 -4.07
N GLY A 81 -5.45 -16.69 -4.95
CA GLY A 81 -6.24 -15.91 -5.88
C GLY A 81 -6.76 -16.79 -7.00
N ARG A 82 -7.58 -16.20 -7.87
CA ARG A 82 -8.24 -16.90 -8.98
C ARG A 82 -7.26 -17.52 -9.96
N TYR A 83 -6.01 -17.05 -9.97
CA TYR A 83 -4.99 -17.45 -10.96
C TYR A 83 -3.93 -18.35 -10.35
N GLY A 84 -4.22 -18.95 -9.19
CA GLY A 84 -3.28 -19.86 -8.52
C GLY A 84 -2.11 -19.16 -7.81
N VAL A 85 -2.10 -17.84 -7.82
CA VAL A 85 -1.08 -17.04 -7.13
C VAL A 85 -1.56 -16.77 -5.71
N PRO A 86 -0.70 -16.90 -4.68
CA PRO A 86 -1.13 -16.60 -3.31
C PRO A 86 -1.74 -15.19 -3.20
N ALA A 87 -2.92 -15.10 -2.61
CA ALA A 87 -3.61 -13.83 -2.46
C ALA A 87 -3.09 -13.08 -1.23
N ALA A 88 -2.93 -11.78 -1.38
CA ALA A 88 -2.53 -10.92 -0.26
C ALA A 88 -3.60 -10.98 0.85
N ARG A 89 -3.14 -10.98 2.09
CA ARG A 89 -4.01 -10.91 3.26
C ARG A 89 -4.48 -9.48 3.45
N HIS A 90 -5.74 -9.29 3.83
CA HIS A 90 -6.30 -7.94 3.98
C HIS A 90 -7.21 -7.81 5.20
N ASP A 91 -7.12 -8.76 6.13
CA ASP A 91 -7.99 -8.82 7.31
C ASP A 91 -7.31 -8.36 8.60
N ARG A 92 -6.07 -7.90 8.52
CA ARG A 92 -5.33 -7.45 9.69
C ARG A 92 -5.78 -6.04 10.09
N THR A 93 -6.13 -5.87 11.36
CA THR A 93 -6.51 -4.58 11.94
C THR A 93 -5.56 -4.10 13.03
N GLU A 94 -4.77 -5.02 13.58
CA GLU A 94 -3.84 -4.71 14.66
C GLU A 94 -2.64 -3.91 14.17
N VAL A 95 -2.20 -2.96 14.99
CA VAL A 95 -1.02 -2.16 14.73
C VAL A 95 0.19 -2.82 15.37
N THR A 96 1.27 -2.96 14.60
CA THR A 96 2.55 -3.48 15.11
C THR A 96 3.56 -2.35 15.20
N GLU A 97 4.67 -2.60 15.91
CA GLU A 97 5.80 -1.65 15.95
C GLU A 97 6.31 -1.33 14.55
N ALA A 98 6.37 -2.34 13.66
CA ALA A 98 6.81 -2.12 12.30
C ALA A 98 5.89 -1.17 11.54
N ASP A 99 4.59 -1.22 11.79
CA ASP A 99 3.63 -0.28 11.18
C ASP A 99 3.90 1.14 11.66
N ARG A 100 4.09 1.32 12.97
CA ARG A 100 4.39 2.64 13.55
C ARG A 100 5.70 3.19 13.00
N ASP A 101 6.73 2.36 12.95
CA ASP A 101 8.03 2.75 12.41
C ASP A 101 7.93 3.19 10.96
N ALA A 102 7.12 2.50 10.17
CA ALA A 102 6.91 2.85 8.77
C ALA A 102 6.26 4.23 8.63
N VAL A 103 5.26 4.53 9.46
CA VAL A 103 4.60 5.83 9.43
C VAL A 103 5.54 6.92 9.90
N ILE A 104 6.28 6.68 10.98
CA ILE A 104 7.25 7.65 11.50
C ILE A 104 8.32 7.94 10.45
N ASP A 105 8.80 6.92 9.76
CA ASP A 105 9.76 7.07 8.67
C ASP A 105 9.21 7.95 7.55
N ALA A 106 7.97 7.71 7.14
CA ALA A 106 7.30 8.51 6.12
C ALA A 106 7.16 9.97 6.56
N LEU A 107 6.87 10.20 7.84
CA LEU A 107 6.78 11.55 8.40
C LEU A 107 8.13 12.26 8.37
N LYS A 108 9.21 11.54 8.71
CA LYS A 108 10.56 12.09 8.65
C LYS A 108 10.94 12.48 7.23
N GLN A 109 10.58 11.66 6.25
CA GLN A 109 10.84 11.96 4.85
C GLN A 109 10.04 13.20 4.39
N ALA A 110 8.79 13.31 4.83
CA ALA A 110 7.98 14.50 4.53
C ALA A 110 8.59 15.76 5.14
N TYR A 111 9.13 15.64 6.34
CA TYR A 111 9.82 16.75 6.99
C TYR A 111 11.07 17.18 6.20
N VAL A 112 11.84 16.22 5.71
CA VAL A 112 13.03 16.51 4.90
C VAL A 112 12.66 17.21 3.59
N ARG A 113 11.48 16.91 3.03
CA ARG A 113 10.98 17.54 1.82
C ARG A 113 10.29 18.88 2.07
N ASP A 114 10.27 19.37 3.30
CA ASP A 114 9.58 20.58 3.72
C ASP A 114 8.05 20.49 3.64
N ASP A 115 7.48 19.29 3.66
CA ASP A 115 6.02 19.11 3.67
C ASP A 115 5.45 19.25 5.08
N LEU A 116 6.30 19.21 6.10
CA LEU A 116 5.93 19.35 7.51
C LEU A 116 6.88 20.29 8.22
N THR A 117 6.33 21.06 9.16
CA THR A 117 7.16 21.85 10.09
C THR A 117 7.65 20.92 11.22
N THR A 118 8.63 21.40 11.99
CA THR A 118 9.12 20.65 13.16
C THR A 118 8.00 20.35 14.15
N GLU A 119 7.10 21.32 14.37
CA GLU A 119 5.96 21.13 15.27
C GLU A 119 5.00 20.09 14.76
N GLU A 120 4.66 20.15 13.48
CA GLU A 120 3.78 19.18 12.84
C GLU A 120 4.36 17.77 12.88
N LEU A 121 5.66 17.64 12.64
CA LEU A 121 6.35 16.35 12.74
C LEU A 121 6.21 15.78 14.14
N GLY A 122 6.51 16.58 15.17
CA GLY A 122 6.41 16.14 16.55
C GLY A 122 5.02 15.70 16.94
N GLU A 123 4.00 16.46 16.55
CA GLU A 123 2.60 16.11 16.82
C GLU A 123 2.20 14.81 16.17
N ARG A 124 2.54 14.64 14.89
CA ARG A 124 2.17 13.45 14.14
C ARG A 124 2.89 12.20 14.64
N VAL A 125 4.17 12.33 15.00
CA VAL A 125 4.92 11.21 15.59
C VAL A 125 4.27 10.77 16.91
N SER A 126 3.85 11.71 17.74
CA SER A 126 3.15 11.40 19.00
C SER A 126 1.84 10.65 18.73
N ILE A 127 1.08 11.10 17.74
CA ILE A 127 -0.18 10.43 17.36
C ILE A 127 0.12 9.02 16.86
N ALA A 128 1.19 8.84 16.09
CA ALA A 128 1.57 7.51 15.58
C ALA A 128 1.89 6.54 16.72
N HIS A 129 2.54 7.00 17.76
CA HIS A 129 2.86 6.15 18.92
C HIS A 129 1.61 5.73 19.68
N LEU A 130 0.55 6.53 19.64
CA LEU A 130 -0.68 6.27 20.38
C LEU A 130 -1.76 5.58 19.53
N ALA A 131 -1.56 5.48 18.22
CA ALA A 131 -2.55 4.91 17.33
C ALA A 131 -2.75 3.42 17.61
N GLU A 132 -4.01 3.02 17.76
CA GLU A 132 -4.38 1.63 18.03
C GLU A 132 -4.93 0.90 16.83
N THR A 133 -5.17 1.62 15.72
CA THR A 133 -5.72 1.02 14.50
C THR A 133 -4.90 1.45 13.29
N LEU A 134 -4.94 0.61 12.25
CA LEU A 134 -4.28 0.94 10.98
C LEU A 134 -4.92 2.16 10.33
N ASP A 135 -6.22 2.34 10.47
CA ASP A 135 -6.92 3.50 9.94
C ASP A 135 -6.45 4.80 10.58
N ARG A 136 -6.14 4.76 11.87
CA ARG A 136 -5.59 5.92 12.56
C ARG A 136 -4.19 6.28 12.03
N LEU A 137 -3.38 5.27 11.77
CA LEU A 137 -2.06 5.48 11.16
C LEU A 137 -2.18 6.06 9.75
N ASP A 138 -3.10 5.54 8.95
CA ASP A 138 -3.36 6.08 7.61
C ASP A 138 -3.73 7.55 7.66
N ALA A 139 -4.59 7.92 8.59
CA ALA A 139 -5.09 9.29 8.71
C ALA A 139 -3.94 10.29 8.93
N ILE A 140 -2.87 9.89 9.59
CA ILE A 140 -1.71 10.75 9.83
C ILE A 140 -1.03 11.13 8.51
N LEU A 141 -1.05 10.23 7.54
CA LEU A 141 -0.38 10.42 6.25
C LEU A 141 -1.30 10.89 5.13
N SER A 142 -2.61 10.92 5.35
CA SER A 142 -3.58 11.12 4.28
C SER A 142 -3.43 12.45 3.54
N ASP A 143 -3.10 13.51 4.26
CA ASP A 143 -2.93 14.84 3.67
C ASP A 143 -1.54 15.05 3.06
N LEU A 144 -0.62 14.12 3.30
CA LEU A 144 0.72 14.16 2.71
C LEU A 144 0.81 13.37 1.41
N ALA A 145 -0.16 12.49 1.15
CA ALA A 145 -0.20 11.65 -0.04
C ALA A 145 -0.87 12.37 -1.21
N ARG A 146 -0.43 13.58 -1.48
CA ARG A 146 -0.96 14.38 -2.60
C ARG A 146 -0.12 14.20 -3.84
N ASP A 147 -0.78 14.18 -4.93
CA ASP A 147 -0.13 14.17 -6.24
C ASP A 147 -0.18 15.54 -6.87
#